data_3cdd60780bd032f8d44e5f59941585a6
#
_entry.id   3cdd60780bd032f8d44e5f59941585a6
#
_cell.length_a   1.000
_cell.length_b   1.000
_cell.length_c   1.000
_cell.angle_alpha   90.00
_cell.angle_beta   90.00
_cell.angle_gamma   90.00
#
_symmetry.space_group_name_H-M   'P 1'
#
loop_
_entity.id
_entity.type
_entity.pdbx_description
1 polymer ?
#
loop_
_entity_poly.entity_id
_entity_poly.type
_entity_poly.pdbx_seq_one_letter_code
_entity_poly.pdbx_strand_id
1 'polypeptide(L)'
;MIEKRSQVLIIGSGAGGTTTATTLAQEGFDVVVLEEGGRHPLSSYGQAPTKAMQLLYRNRGMMPIMGSIPIGYVEGRCLGGSTEIKSGFWHRLPPEFLLRWQARFGLRDFSMDALQSHFDWAEEKLHVQDRNGDWPKSTQVFQRGIEAMQWSAQEVRRAA
;
A
#
# COMPACT_ATOMS: atom_id res chain seq x y z
N MET A 1 -25.34 -23.53 0.01
CA MET A 1 -24.45 -23.01 -1.03
C MET A 1 -24.97 -21.61 -1.37
N ILE A 2 -24.16 -20.56 -1.29
CA ILE A 2 -24.55 -19.20 -1.70
C ILE A 2 -24.08 -19.03 -3.15
N GLU A 3 -25.01 -18.89 -4.07
CA GLU A 3 -24.70 -18.56 -5.47
C GLU A 3 -24.93 -17.06 -5.66
N LYS A 4 -23.94 -16.36 -6.22
CA LYS A 4 -24.05 -14.96 -6.59
C LYS A 4 -23.51 -14.78 -8.01
N ARG A 5 -24.25 -14.05 -8.84
CA ARG A 5 -23.82 -13.69 -10.20
C ARG A 5 -23.41 -12.23 -10.23
N SER A 6 -22.39 -11.92 -10.98
CA SER A 6 -21.90 -10.56 -11.22
C SER A 6 -21.27 -10.48 -12.60
N GLN A 7 -21.12 -9.26 -13.12
CA GLN A 7 -20.42 -9.04 -14.38
C GLN A 7 -18.90 -9.20 -14.20
N VAL A 8 -18.38 -8.79 -13.02
CA VAL A 8 -16.96 -8.86 -12.70
C VAL A 8 -16.76 -9.50 -11.33
N LEU A 9 -15.85 -10.44 -11.26
CA LEU A 9 -15.39 -11.04 -10.01
C LEU A 9 -13.93 -10.68 -9.79
N ILE A 10 -13.64 -10.07 -8.64
CA ILE A 10 -12.28 -9.72 -8.21
C ILE A 10 -11.90 -10.57 -7.01
N ILE A 11 -10.71 -11.15 -7.06
CA ILE A 11 -10.18 -11.98 -5.98
C ILE A 11 -9.11 -11.19 -5.22
N GLY A 12 -9.37 -10.93 -3.95
CA GLY A 12 -8.54 -10.15 -3.04
C GLY A 12 -8.93 -8.66 -3.00
N SER A 13 -8.98 -8.12 -1.79
CA SER A 13 -9.32 -6.71 -1.52
C SER A 13 -8.10 -5.83 -1.23
N GLY A 14 -6.90 -6.25 -1.61
CA GLY A 14 -5.69 -5.43 -1.51
C GLY A 14 -5.72 -4.20 -2.43
N ALA A 15 -4.63 -3.45 -2.50
CA ALA A 15 -4.53 -2.20 -3.27
C ALA A 15 -5.04 -2.34 -4.72
N GLY A 16 -4.56 -3.36 -5.44
CA GLY A 16 -4.96 -3.59 -6.84
C GLY A 16 -6.44 -3.97 -6.97
N GLY A 17 -6.90 -4.94 -6.16
CA GLY A 17 -8.29 -5.42 -6.21
C GLY A 17 -9.29 -4.33 -5.87
N THR A 18 -9.05 -3.57 -4.81
CA THR A 18 -9.95 -2.48 -4.39
C THR A 18 -9.97 -1.34 -5.41
N THR A 19 -8.81 -0.94 -5.95
CA THR A 19 -8.76 0.11 -6.98
C THR A 19 -9.52 -0.32 -8.24
N THR A 20 -9.28 -1.54 -8.73
CA THR A 20 -9.98 -2.09 -9.89
C THR A 20 -11.49 -2.19 -9.64
N ALA A 21 -11.90 -2.68 -8.46
CA ALA A 21 -13.31 -2.78 -8.08
C ALA A 21 -13.99 -1.41 -8.07
N THR A 22 -13.33 -0.41 -7.49
CA THR A 22 -13.86 0.95 -7.39
C THR A 22 -14.02 1.56 -8.78
N THR A 23 -13.00 1.47 -9.63
CA THR A 23 -13.04 2.01 -10.99
C THR A 23 -14.15 1.38 -11.81
N LEU A 24 -14.24 0.05 -11.81
CA LEU A 24 -15.28 -0.65 -12.59
C LEU A 24 -16.69 -0.39 -12.05
N ALA A 25 -16.86 -0.31 -10.74
CA ALA A 25 -18.16 0.04 -10.15
C ALA A 25 -18.60 1.48 -10.49
N GLN A 26 -17.65 2.42 -10.56
CA GLN A 26 -17.92 3.80 -11.00
C GLN A 26 -18.35 3.87 -12.48
N GLU A 27 -17.83 2.95 -13.30
CA GLU A 27 -18.24 2.77 -14.71
C GLU A 27 -19.56 1.98 -14.86
N GLY A 28 -20.22 1.62 -13.75
CA GLY A 28 -21.53 0.98 -13.75
C GLY A 28 -21.52 -0.54 -13.84
N PHE A 29 -20.39 -1.19 -13.71
CA PHE A 29 -20.34 -2.66 -13.67
C PHE A 29 -20.82 -3.21 -12.32
N ASP A 30 -21.54 -4.36 -12.37
CA ASP A 30 -21.83 -5.14 -11.16
C ASP A 30 -20.58 -5.94 -10.76
N VAL A 31 -19.93 -5.51 -9.66
CA VAL A 31 -18.65 -6.04 -9.21
C VAL A 31 -18.81 -6.77 -7.89
N VAL A 32 -18.26 -7.98 -7.82
CA VAL A 32 -18.11 -8.74 -6.57
C VAL A 32 -16.63 -8.87 -6.25
N VAL A 33 -16.29 -8.57 -5.00
CA VAL A 33 -14.93 -8.80 -4.47
C VAL A 33 -14.98 -9.94 -3.47
N LEU A 34 -14.13 -10.94 -3.65
CA LEU A 34 -13.92 -12.03 -2.69
C LEU A 34 -12.62 -11.76 -1.92
N GLU A 35 -12.74 -11.74 -0.60
CA GLU A 35 -11.60 -11.61 0.32
C GLU A 35 -11.55 -12.81 1.26
N GLU A 36 -10.37 -13.43 1.41
CA GLU A 36 -10.19 -14.57 2.30
C GLU A 36 -10.07 -14.19 3.78
N GLY A 37 -9.63 -12.96 4.03
CA GLY A 37 -9.43 -12.43 5.38
C GLY A 37 -10.68 -11.82 5.98
N GLY A 38 -10.66 -11.60 7.28
CA GLY A 38 -11.77 -11.00 8.02
C GLY A 38 -11.86 -9.48 7.84
N ARG A 39 -13.07 -8.94 8.07
CA ARG A 39 -13.25 -7.52 8.29
C ARG A 39 -13.06 -7.22 9.77
N HIS A 40 -12.08 -6.39 10.09
CA HIS A 40 -11.77 -5.99 11.46
C HIS A 40 -11.99 -4.47 11.61
N PRO A 41 -12.85 -4.02 12.54
CA PRO A 41 -12.98 -2.58 12.83
C PRO A 41 -11.71 -2.07 13.52
N LEU A 42 -11.36 -0.79 13.33
CA LEU A 42 -10.18 -0.17 13.95
C LEU A 42 -10.10 -0.39 15.47
N SER A 43 -11.25 -0.41 16.14
CA SER A 43 -11.33 -0.69 17.58
C SER A 43 -10.82 -2.10 17.98
N SER A 44 -10.77 -3.04 17.04
CA SER A 44 -10.27 -4.41 17.27
C SER A 44 -8.76 -4.54 17.11
N TYR A 45 -8.08 -3.54 16.52
CA TYR A 45 -6.63 -3.58 16.31
C TYR A 45 -5.86 -3.56 17.64
N GLY A 46 -6.51 -3.09 18.68
CA GLY A 46 -6.04 -3.22 20.05
C GLY A 46 -4.84 -2.33 20.37
N GLN A 47 -4.53 -2.28 21.65
CA GLN A 47 -3.37 -1.53 22.16
C GLN A 47 -2.07 -2.36 22.09
N ALA A 48 -2.17 -3.67 21.91
CA ALA A 48 -1.02 -4.58 21.81
C ALA A 48 -0.71 -4.94 20.34
N PRO A 49 0.48 -4.65 19.84
CA PRO A 49 0.90 -5.02 18.46
C PRO A 49 0.72 -6.50 18.14
N THR A 50 0.94 -7.38 19.11
CA THR A 50 0.76 -8.83 18.95
C THR A 50 -0.69 -9.24 18.62
N LYS A 51 -1.68 -8.52 19.15
CA LYS A 51 -3.08 -8.78 18.83
C LYS A 51 -3.40 -8.36 17.39
N ALA A 52 -2.90 -7.22 16.93
CA ALA A 52 -3.04 -6.80 15.56
C ALA A 52 -2.38 -7.80 14.60
N MET A 53 -1.20 -8.32 14.93
CA MET A 53 -0.54 -9.35 14.13
C MET A 53 -1.38 -10.64 14.03
N GLN A 54 -2.01 -11.06 15.11
CA GLN A 54 -2.87 -12.24 15.10
C GLN A 54 -4.12 -12.09 14.21
N LEU A 55 -4.68 -10.88 14.15
CA LEU A 55 -5.90 -10.60 13.41
C LEU A 55 -5.66 -10.29 11.94
N LEU A 56 -4.63 -9.51 11.64
CA LEU A 56 -4.46 -8.88 10.33
C LEU A 56 -3.43 -9.57 9.45
N TYR A 57 -2.47 -10.29 10.05
CA TYR A 57 -1.36 -10.86 9.30
C TYR A 57 -1.60 -12.33 8.93
N ARG A 58 -1.21 -12.73 7.74
CA ARG A 58 -1.12 -14.14 7.37
C ARG A 58 -0.11 -14.84 8.27
N ASN A 59 -0.48 -16.02 8.77
CA ASN A 59 0.34 -16.81 9.69
C ASN A 59 0.89 -16.00 10.88
N ARG A 60 0.14 -14.99 11.35
CA ARG A 60 0.54 -14.09 12.45
C ARG A 60 1.87 -13.38 12.20
N GLY A 61 2.20 -13.09 10.94
CA GLY A 61 3.44 -12.43 10.52
C GLY A 61 4.68 -13.33 10.49
N MET A 62 4.52 -14.65 10.67
CA MET A 62 5.64 -15.60 10.63
C MET A 62 5.69 -16.32 9.29
N MET A 63 6.28 -15.67 8.28
CA MET A 63 6.45 -16.20 6.93
C MET A 63 7.86 -15.97 6.43
N PRO A 64 8.79 -16.92 6.61
CA PRO A 64 10.08 -16.84 5.97
C PRO A 64 9.97 -17.24 4.49
N ILE A 65 10.55 -16.46 3.60
CA ILE A 65 10.83 -16.87 2.23
C ILE A 65 12.15 -17.63 2.27
N MET A 66 12.11 -18.92 1.97
CA MET A 66 13.28 -19.78 1.99
C MET A 66 14.06 -19.63 0.68
N GLY A 67 15.36 -19.38 0.80
CA GLY A 67 16.29 -19.25 -0.30
C GLY A 67 17.72 -19.48 0.22
N SER A 68 18.74 -19.10 -0.55
CA SER A 68 20.12 -19.11 -0.10
C SER A 68 20.33 -18.24 1.15
N ILE A 69 19.57 -17.16 1.25
CA ILE A 69 19.43 -16.32 2.45
C ILE A 69 17.93 -16.22 2.75
N PRO A 70 17.47 -16.63 3.94
CA PRO A 70 16.07 -16.50 4.31
C PRO A 70 15.70 -15.03 4.52
N ILE A 71 14.55 -14.63 3.99
CA ILE A 71 14.03 -13.27 4.09
C ILE A 71 12.74 -13.32 4.90
N GLY A 72 12.63 -12.48 5.95
CA GLY A 72 11.38 -12.27 6.66
C GLY A 72 10.36 -11.59 5.74
N TYR A 73 9.20 -12.19 5.59
CA TYR A 73 8.10 -11.67 4.77
C TYR A 73 6.84 -11.54 5.60
N VAL A 74 6.10 -10.47 5.36
CA VAL A 74 4.80 -10.25 6.01
C VAL A 74 3.77 -9.82 4.97
N GLU A 75 2.54 -10.33 5.09
CA GLU A 75 1.41 -9.90 4.30
C GLU A 75 0.14 -9.82 5.15
N GLY A 76 -0.79 -8.95 4.74
CA GLY A 76 -2.11 -8.84 5.34
C GLY A 76 -3.03 -9.96 4.85
N ARG A 77 -3.84 -10.48 5.78
CA ARG A 77 -4.97 -11.38 5.52
C ARG A 77 -6.22 -10.83 6.19
N CYS A 78 -6.72 -9.77 5.63
CA CYS A 78 -7.89 -9.03 6.11
C CYS A 78 -8.47 -8.22 4.97
N LEU A 79 -9.67 -7.67 5.15
CA LEU A 79 -10.23 -6.70 4.20
C LEU A 79 -9.24 -5.52 4.05
N GLY A 80 -8.85 -5.20 2.83
CA GLY A 80 -7.77 -4.25 2.51
C GLY A 80 -6.41 -4.91 2.28
N GLY A 81 -6.22 -6.18 2.70
CA GLY A 81 -4.97 -6.91 2.51
C GLY A 81 -3.76 -6.23 3.16
N SER A 82 -2.62 -6.24 2.48
CA SER A 82 -1.37 -5.67 3.01
C SER A 82 -1.40 -4.14 3.12
N THR A 83 -2.39 -3.45 2.55
CA THR A 83 -2.54 -2.00 2.76
C THR A 83 -2.93 -1.64 4.19
N GLU A 84 -3.56 -2.57 4.93
CA GLU A 84 -3.93 -2.39 6.34
C GLU A 84 -2.74 -2.48 7.30
N ILE A 85 -1.68 -3.18 6.91
CA ILE A 85 -0.51 -3.44 7.77
C ILE A 85 0.74 -2.65 7.38
N LYS A 86 0.66 -1.85 6.32
CA LYS A 86 1.78 -1.02 5.84
C LYS A 86 2.04 0.18 6.76
N SER A 87 3.23 0.76 6.63
CA SER A 87 3.65 1.95 7.40
C SER A 87 3.06 3.28 6.92
N GLY A 88 2.17 3.26 5.92
CA GLY A 88 1.57 4.45 5.34
C GLY A 88 2.49 5.28 4.44
N PHE A 89 3.72 4.84 4.19
CA PHE A 89 4.64 5.54 3.29
C PHE A 89 4.08 5.59 1.88
N TRP A 90 4.21 6.77 1.26
CA TRP A 90 3.78 7.01 -0.11
C TRP A 90 4.95 7.47 -0.98
N HIS A 91 5.13 6.78 -2.08
CA HIS A 91 6.12 7.14 -3.10
C HIS A 91 5.47 7.05 -4.48
N ARG A 92 5.67 8.06 -5.31
CA ARG A 92 5.41 7.92 -6.75
C ARG A 92 6.52 7.08 -7.38
N LEU A 93 6.19 6.37 -8.45
CA LEU A 93 7.19 5.63 -9.21
C LEU A 93 8.25 6.58 -9.76
N PRO A 94 9.55 6.41 -9.43
CA PRO A 94 10.60 7.23 -10.01
C PRO A 94 10.72 7.00 -11.54
N PRO A 95 10.97 8.06 -12.33
CA PRO A 95 11.02 7.97 -13.80
C PRO A 95 11.99 6.92 -14.33
N GLU A 96 13.13 6.74 -13.68
CA GLU A 96 14.14 5.75 -14.09
C GLU A 96 13.66 4.31 -13.99
N PHE A 97 12.75 4.00 -13.06
CA PHE A 97 12.14 2.67 -12.97
C PHE A 97 11.16 2.43 -14.12
N LEU A 98 10.36 3.46 -14.46
CA LEU A 98 9.45 3.38 -15.59
C LEU A 98 10.19 3.17 -16.90
N LEU A 99 11.25 3.95 -17.15
CA LEU A 99 12.11 3.78 -18.34
C LEU A 99 12.70 2.37 -18.41
N ARG A 100 13.16 1.83 -17.30
CA ARG A 100 13.66 0.46 -17.21
C ARG A 100 12.58 -0.58 -17.54
N TRP A 101 11.35 -0.38 -17.04
CA TRP A 101 10.24 -1.27 -17.34
C TRP A 101 9.79 -1.19 -18.79
N GLN A 102 9.73 0.01 -19.38
CA GLN A 102 9.47 0.21 -20.79
C GLN A 102 10.48 -0.56 -21.67
N ALA A 103 11.77 -0.41 -21.38
CA ALA A 103 12.83 -1.08 -22.10
C ALA A 103 12.78 -2.61 -21.94
N ARG A 104 12.51 -3.09 -20.73
CA ARG A 104 12.56 -4.54 -20.41
C ARG A 104 11.30 -5.28 -20.79
N PHE A 105 10.14 -4.66 -20.65
CA PHE A 105 8.84 -5.32 -20.80
C PHE A 105 7.99 -4.75 -21.95
N GLY A 106 8.51 -3.80 -22.71
CA GLY A 106 7.81 -3.22 -23.86
C GLY A 106 6.56 -2.40 -23.50
N LEU A 107 6.51 -1.77 -22.32
CA LEU A 107 5.37 -1.00 -21.82
C LEU A 107 5.28 0.36 -22.55
N ARG A 108 4.79 0.37 -23.79
CA ARG A 108 4.78 1.58 -24.65
C ARG A 108 3.76 2.63 -24.22
N ASP A 109 2.63 2.20 -23.65
CA ASP A 109 1.50 3.08 -23.32
C ASP A 109 1.63 3.71 -21.92
N PHE A 110 2.67 3.38 -21.18
CA PHE A 110 2.94 3.94 -19.86
C PHE A 110 3.99 5.05 -19.97
N SER A 111 3.58 6.29 -19.77
CA SER A 111 4.47 7.44 -19.61
C SER A 111 4.25 8.09 -18.25
N MET A 112 5.20 8.91 -17.79
CA MET A 112 5.01 9.67 -16.54
C MET A 112 3.80 10.61 -16.65
N ASP A 113 3.60 11.22 -17.81
CA ASP A 113 2.45 12.11 -18.07
C ASP A 113 1.13 11.33 -18.00
N ALA A 114 1.08 10.12 -18.60
CA ALA A 114 -0.10 9.27 -18.52
C ALA A 114 -0.41 8.82 -17.08
N LEU A 115 0.62 8.61 -16.25
CA LEU A 115 0.45 8.19 -14.86
C LEU A 115 0.13 9.34 -13.90
N GLN A 116 0.37 10.58 -14.30
CA GLN A 116 0.21 11.75 -13.41
C GLN A 116 -1.18 11.84 -12.80
N SER A 117 -2.23 11.78 -13.60
CA SER A 117 -3.62 11.86 -13.14
C SER A 117 -3.99 10.70 -12.20
N HIS A 118 -3.42 9.52 -12.42
CA HIS A 118 -3.63 8.36 -11.54
C HIS A 118 -2.92 8.51 -10.19
N PHE A 119 -1.72 9.09 -10.17
CA PHE A 119 -1.04 9.44 -8.92
C PHE A 119 -1.82 10.49 -8.14
N ASP A 120 -2.27 11.55 -8.80
CA ASP A 120 -3.03 12.63 -8.17
C ASP A 120 -4.34 12.11 -7.59
N TRP A 121 -5.07 11.28 -8.34
CA TRP A 121 -6.28 10.61 -7.88
C TRP A 121 -6.02 9.72 -6.65
N ALA A 122 -4.97 8.91 -6.68
CA ALA A 122 -4.64 8.02 -5.57
C ALA A 122 -4.21 8.80 -4.32
N GLU A 123 -3.44 9.87 -4.49
CA GLU A 123 -3.00 10.76 -3.40
C GLU A 123 -4.18 11.48 -2.74
N GLU A 124 -5.14 11.95 -3.54
CA GLU A 124 -6.38 12.53 -3.04
C GLU A 124 -7.19 11.52 -2.22
N LYS A 125 -7.42 10.32 -2.78
CA LYS A 125 -8.22 9.26 -2.11
C LYS A 125 -7.59 8.75 -0.84
N LEU A 126 -6.27 8.71 -0.78
CA LEU A 126 -5.50 8.24 0.39
C LEU A 126 -5.11 9.37 1.35
N HIS A 127 -5.56 10.59 1.08
CA HIS A 127 -5.21 11.79 1.85
C HIS A 127 -3.70 11.91 2.10
N VAL A 128 -2.91 11.69 1.01
CA VAL A 128 -1.45 11.72 1.10
C VAL A 128 -0.98 13.13 1.41
N GLN A 129 -0.24 13.27 2.51
CA GLN A 129 0.23 14.56 3.00
C GLN A 129 1.64 14.50 3.57
N ASP A 130 2.26 15.67 3.68
CA ASP A 130 3.48 15.89 4.44
C ASP A 130 3.13 16.18 5.90
N ARG A 131 4.02 15.91 6.84
CA ARG A 131 3.82 16.24 8.26
C ARG A 131 4.04 17.72 8.58
N ASN A 132 4.54 18.48 7.60
CA ASN A 132 4.74 19.93 7.71
C ASN A 132 5.53 20.36 8.98
N GLY A 133 6.55 19.59 9.33
CA GLY A 133 7.42 19.91 10.47
C GLY A 133 6.93 19.44 11.84
N ASP A 134 5.73 18.86 11.94
CA ASP A 134 5.27 18.20 13.17
C ASP A 134 5.95 16.82 13.33
N TRP A 135 7.24 16.86 13.62
CA TRP A 135 8.07 15.68 13.69
C TRP A 135 8.29 15.19 15.13
N PRO A 136 8.26 13.88 15.37
CA PRO A 136 8.65 13.31 16.65
C PRO A 136 10.08 13.75 17.03
N LYS A 137 10.35 13.80 18.35
CA LYS A 137 11.67 14.18 18.87
C LYS A 137 12.82 13.37 18.23
N SER A 138 12.62 12.08 17.99
CA SER A 138 13.61 11.22 17.32
C SER A 138 13.94 11.71 15.91
N THR A 139 12.93 12.11 15.13
CA THR A 139 13.14 12.66 13.77
C THR A 139 13.86 14.01 13.82
N GLN A 140 13.54 14.87 14.81
CA GLN A 140 14.23 16.14 14.99
C GLN A 140 15.73 15.95 15.34
N VAL A 141 16.05 14.93 16.16
CA VAL A 141 17.46 14.58 16.44
C VAL A 141 18.17 14.10 15.19
N PHE A 142 17.50 13.21 14.42
CA PHE A 142 18.03 12.72 13.16
C PHE A 142 18.29 13.85 12.15
N GLN A 143 17.37 14.79 12.03
CA GLN A 143 17.53 15.95 11.14
C GLN A 143 18.75 16.80 11.51
N ARG A 144 18.95 17.12 12.81
CA ARG A 144 20.15 17.83 13.25
C ARG A 144 21.44 17.10 12.87
N GLY A 145 21.44 15.76 12.93
CA GLY A 145 22.57 14.95 12.48
C GLY A 145 22.83 15.09 10.99
N ILE A 146 21.78 15.06 10.16
CA ILE A 146 21.87 15.26 8.71
C ILE A 146 22.43 16.64 8.38
N GLU A 147 21.92 17.68 9.03
CA GLU A 147 22.38 19.07 8.85
C GLU A 147 23.86 19.22 9.25
N ALA A 148 24.27 18.64 10.38
CA ALA A 148 25.66 18.67 10.82
C ALA A 148 26.62 17.95 9.86
N MET A 149 26.13 16.92 9.17
CA MET A 149 26.88 16.16 8.17
C MET A 149 26.79 16.77 6.77
N GLN A 150 26.06 17.85 6.59
CA GLN A 150 25.77 18.49 5.29
C GLN A 150 25.14 17.52 4.27
N TRP A 151 24.34 16.59 4.74
CA TRP A 151 23.60 15.66 3.88
C TRP A 151 22.25 16.28 3.50
N SER A 152 21.70 15.83 2.37
CA SER A 152 20.33 16.12 1.99
C SER A 152 19.36 15.06 2.52
N ALA A 153 18.19 15.51 2.96
CA ALA A 153 17.10 14.61 3.33
C ALA A 153 15.78 15.15 2.78
N GLN A 154 14.89 14.22 2.47
CA GLN A 154 13.54 14.56 2.04
C GLN A 154 12.54 13.82 2.95
N GLU A 155 11.50 14.53 3.34
CA GLU A 155 10.40 13.93 4.07
C GLU A 155 9.65 12.93 3.17
N VAL A 156 9.32 11.78 3.72
CA VAL A 156 8.48 10.79 3.04
C VAL A 156 7.02 11.11 3.32
N ARG A 157 6.27 11.40 2.26
CA ARG A 157 4.83 11.62 2.33
C ARG A 157 4.11 10.40 2.87
N ARG A 158 2.96 10.59 3.47
CA ARG A 158 2.18 9.52 4.11
C ARG A 158 0.72 9.58 3.71
N ALA A 159 0.15 8.40 3.50
CA ALA A 159 -1.29 8.21 3.50
C ALA A 159 -1.81 8.36 4.94
N ALA A 160 -2.84 9.18 5.15
CA ALA A 160 -3.45 9.46 6.46
C ALA A 160 -4.62 8.50 6.75
#